data_692a0666c5fdda48a54ca25239f26c4b
#
_entry.id   692a0666c5fdda48a54ca25239f26c4b
#
_cell.length_a   1.000
_cell.length_b   1.000
_cell.length_c   1.000
_cell.angle_alpha   90.00
_cell.angle_beta   90.00
_cell.angle_gamma   90.00
#
_symmetry.space_group_name_H-M   'P 1'
#
loop_
_entity.id
_entity.type
_entity.pdbx_description
1 polymer ?
#
loop_
_entity_poly.entity_id
_entity_poly.type
_entity_poly.pdbx_seq_one_letter_code
_entity_poly.pdbx_strand_id
1 'polypeptide(L)'
;MNILTIPSWYPNPKLKTQGLFFRDQALALSIKHNVDVIYCHRGSAFYSKKYKDNGLNTYFWGYRLRAGKYIGMLIRILVFIAMYIKYQKNKKVDVIHCHSVAFNQDGSAGIAGVIIGKIFSKPVIITEHATVFQAKNYSYIEKKIMKWALENASSLVAVSDGLKESLLEFTNREDIYTIPNTLDVKLFDTEKVEKLTSSNGVINICSVGYLMQKKGFDRLILAFEKIKENYNIAFQLKIIGDGPDLDTLKEMIEQKGLKTNIEMLGEQSKDEIAYHMGQSDVFILLSRVETFGVVVIEALASGLFCIATKSGGPEFIIKNDMLGELLENTDDAKYFSEKIANVLISEKFKSDVSLRKKFVNDNYSYDSFLNSFDNLILSKYEIPTYN
;
A
#
# COMPACT_ATOMS: atom_id res chain seq x y z
N MET A 1 -8.56 20.46 -12.52
CA MET A 1 -7.59 21.20 -11.68
C MET A 1 -6.16 20.74 -11.97
N ASN A 2 -5.18 21.53 -11.49
CA ASN A 2 -3.76 21.16 -11.55
C ASN A 2 -3.34 20.69 -10.14
N ILE A 3 -3.16 19.40 -9.99
CA ILE A 3 -2.79 18.75 -8.73
C ILE A 3 -1.29 18.43 -8.76
N LEU A 4 -0.56 18.89 -7.76
CA LEU A 4 0.84 18.53 -7.59
C LEU A 4 0.96 17.47 -6.50
N THR A 5 1.34 16.26 -6.87
CA THR A 5 1.57 15.16 -5.93
C THR A 5 3.00 15.17 -5.41
N ILE A 6 3.15 15.11 -4.08
CA ILE A 6 4.45 15.03 -3.38
C ILE A 6 4.45 13.76 -2.51
N PRO A 7 4.93 12.63 -3.04
CA PRO A 7 4.96 11.37 -2.30
C PRO A 7 6.20 11.24 -1.42
N SER A 8 6.08 10.56 -0.28
CA SER A 8 7.21 10.21 0.58
C SER A 8 8.07 9.11 -0.03
N TRP A 9 7.43 8.16 -0.71
CA TRP A 9 8.07 7.09 -1.49
C TRP A 9 7.48 7.07 -2.89
N TYR A 10 8.30 6.75 -3.88
CA TYR A 10 7.85 6.69 -5.26
C TYR A 10 8.71 5.70 -6.06
N PRO A 11 8.14 4.98 -7.02
CA PRO A 11 8.89 4.06 -7.87
C PRO A 11 10.06 4.78 -8.56
N ASN A 12 11.20 4.15 -8.55
CA ASN A 12 12.38 4.67 -9.20
C ASN A 12 13.21 3.51 -9.79
N PRO A 13 14.23 3.77 -10.64
CA PRO A 13 14.96 2.69 -11.31
C PRO A 13 15.61 1.64 -10.40
N LYS A 14 15.83 1.98 -9.12
CA LYS A 14 16.41 1.04 -8.13
C LYS A 14 15.37 0.33 -7.28
N LEU A 15 14.21 0.96 -7.07
CA LEU A 15 13.15 0.48 -6.17
C LEU A 15 11.83 0.58 -6.94
N LYS A 16 11.60 -0.38 -7.84
CA LYS A 16 10.49 -0.36 -8.79
C LYS A 16 9.12 -0.53 -8.16
N THR A 17 9.05 -1.23 -7.04
CA THR A 17 7.80 -1.58 -6.34
C THR A 17 7.48 -0.64 -5.17
N GLN A 18 8.43 0.24 -4.79
CA GLN A 18 8.24 1.12 -3.65
C GLN A 18 7.26 2.27 -3.96
N GLY A 19 6.18 2.38 -3.18
CA GLY A 19 5.22 3.49 -3.30
C GLY A 19 4.29 3.39 -4.52
N LEU A 20 4.06 2.20 -5.06
CA LEU A 20 3.13 1.97 -6.18
C LEU A 20 1.73 2.50 -5.88
N PHE A 21 1.25 2.34 -4.67
CA PHE A 21 -0.07 2.84 -4.25
C PHE A 21 -0.18 4.37 -4.28
N PHE A 22 0.92 5.12 -4.13
CA PHE A 22 0.91 6.59 -4.35
C PHE A 22 0.79 6.91 -5.83
N ARG A 23 1.47 6.13 -6.69
CA ARG A 23 1.34 6.25 -8.13
C ARG A 23 -0.08 5.93 -8.59
N ASP A 24 -0.69 4.88 -8.05
CA ASP A 24 -2.05 4.49 -8.39
C ASP A 24 -3.06 5.58 -8.02
N GLN A 25 -2.92 6.22 -6.86
CA GLN A 25 -3.75 7.37 -6.51
C GLN A 25 -3.54 8.56 -7.47
N ALA A 26 -2.29 8.86 -7.85
CA ALA A 26 -2.01 9.91 -8.82
C ALA A 26 -2.57 9.58 -10.21
N LEU A 27 -2.53 8.31 -10.63
CA LEU A 27 -3.13 7.84 -11.88
C LEU A 27 -4.66 7.97 -11.85
N ALA A 28 -5.31 7.57 -10.76
CA ALA A 28 -6.74 7.74 -10.58
C ALA A 28 -7.15 9.22 -10.71
N LEU A 29 -6.44 10.12 -10.05
CA LEU A 29 -6.70 11.56 -10.17
C LEU A 29 -6.45 12.09 -11.58
N SER A 30 -5.50 11.49 -12.32
CA SER A 30 -5.16 11.94 -13.69
C SER A 30 -6.25 11.66 -14.74
N ILE A 31 -7.26 10.86 -14.41
CA ILE A 31 -8.43 10.61 -15.28
C ILE A 31 -9.19 11.93 -15.54
N LYS A 32 -9.28 12.81 -14.54
CA LYS A 32 -10.07 14.04 -14.61
C LYS A 32 -9.26 15.32 -14.40
N HIS A 33 -8.09 15.22 -13.79
CA HIS A 33 -7.27 16.36 -13.40
C HIS A 33 -5.90 16.34 -14.09
N ASN A 34 -5.25 17.51 -14.19
CA ASN A 34 -3.85 17.56 -14.59
C ASN A 34 -2.98 17.24 -13.37
N VAL A 35 -2.37 16.06 -13.35
CA VAL A 35 -1.56 15.58 -12.23
C VAL A 35 -0.10 15.50 -12.64
N ASP A 36 0.74 16.19 -11.90
CA ASP A 36 2.20 16.09 -12.01
C ASP A 36 2.78 15.63 -10.66
N VAL A 37 3.89 14.90 -10.70
CA VAL A 37 4.57 14.38 -9.50
C VAL A 37 5.92 15.04 -9.35
N ILE A 38 6.24 15.55 -8.14
CA ILE A 38 7.59 15.91 -7.75
C ILE A 38 8.11 14.97 -6.66
N TYR A 39 9.24 14.36 -6.88
CA TYR A 39 9.85 13.43 -5.94
C TYR A 39 11.35 13.62 -5.85
N CYS A 40 11.91 13.58 -4.65
CA CYS A 40 13.35 13.60 -4.46
C CYS A 40 13.83 12.38 -3.67
N HIS A 41 15.01 11.91 -4.04
CA HIS A 41 15.63 10.74 -3.45
C HIS A 41 17.09 11.02 -3.08
N ARG A 42 17.51 10.48 -1.94
CA ARG A 42 18.91 10.51 -1.52
C ARG A 42 19.70 9.51 -2.35
N GLY A 43 20.67 9.99 -3.11
CA GLY A 43 21.49 9.21 -4.01
C GLY A 43 22.99 9.49 -3.88
N SER A 44 23.76 9.05 -4.86
CA SER A 44 25.21 9.25 -4.93
C SER A 44 25.64 10.59 -5.54
N ALA A 45 24.74 11.28 -6.24
CA ALA A 45 25.02 12.52 -6.95
C ALA A 45 23.79 13.44 -6.98
N PHE A 46 24.01 14.72 -7.33
CA PHE A 46 22.94 15.64 -7.69
C PHE A 46 22.60 15.45 -9.17
N TYR A 47 21.33 15.18 -9.44
CA TYR A 47 20.80 15.13 -10.80
C TYR A 47 19.32 15.46 -10.81
N SER A 48 18.83 15.92 -11.97
CA SER A 48 17.40 16.12 -12.19
C SER A 48 16.97 15.39 -13.45
N LYS A 49 15.83 14.70 -13.36
CA LYS A 49 15.17 14.04 -14.50
C LYS A 49 13.72 14.49 -14.58
N LYS A 50 13.24 14.61 -15.82
CA LYS A 50 11.81 14.67 -16.12
C LYS A 50 11.50 13.47 -17.01
N TYR A 51 10.51 12.68 -16.64
CA TYR A 51 10.07 11.53 -17.42
C TYR A 51 8.56 11.34 -17.26
N LYS A 52 7.99 10.52 -18.13
CA LYS A 52 6.60 10.05 -17.96
C LYS A 52 6.61 8.69 -17.29
N ASP A 53 5.88 8.57 -16.17
CA ASP A 53 5.64 7.33 -15.46
C ASP A 53 4.17 6.95 -15.62
N ASN A 54 3.88 5.95 -16.44
CA ASN A 54 2.52 5.55 -16.81
C ASN A 54 1.62 6.74 -17.24
N GLY A 55 2.17 7.70 -17.96
CA GLY A 55 1.46 8.90 -18.40
C GLY A 55 1.65 10.12 -17.48
N LEU A 56 1.99 9.94 -16.20
CA LEU A 56 2.24 11.04 -15.26
C LEU A 56 3.57 11.73 -15.54
N ASN A 57 3.57 13.06 -15.63
CA ASN A 57 4.83 13.80 -15.69
C ASN A 57 5.49 13.79 -14.30
N THR A 58 6.64 13.16 -14.22
CA THR A 58 7.38 13.02 -12.98
C THR A 58 8.67 13.85 -13.05
N TYR A 59 8.82 14.73 -12.07
CA TYR A 59 10.02 15.56 -11.88
C TYR A 59 10.80 14.98 -10.72
N PHE A 60 11.95 14.41 -11.01
CA PHE A 60 12.76 13.66 -10.07
C PHE A 60 14.09 14.35 -9.81
N TRP A 61 14.44 14.56 -8.54
CA TRP A 61 15.76 15.05 -8.14
C TRP A 61 16.49 14.06 -7.24
N GLY A 62 17.69 13.66 -7.66
CA GLY A 62 18.65 13.02 -6.78
C GLY A 62 19.47 14.07 -6.03
N TYR A 63 19.75 13.84 -4.75
CA TYR A 63 20.66 14.69 -3.98
C TYR A 63 21.62 13.85 -3.15
N ARG A 64 22.86 14.38 -3.00
CA ARG A 64 23.93 13.74 -2.23
C ARG A 64 24.21 14.54 -0.97
N LEU A 65 23.66 14.09 0.16
CA LEU A 65 24.05 14.63 1.47
C LEU A 65 23.95 13.50 2.50
N ARG A 66 25.08 13.27 3.21
CA ARG A 66 25.10 12.34 4.35
C ARG A 66 24.97 13.19 5.61
N ALA A 67 23.84 13.10 6.26
CA ALA A 67 23.56 13.79 7.51
C ALA A 67 22.73 12.88 8.41
N GLY A 68 22.76 13.13 9.70
CA GLY A 68 21.88 12.45 10.67
C GLY A 68 20.41 12.66 10.36
N LYS A 69 19.55 11.90 11.01
CA LYS A 69 18.10 11.81 10.75
C LYS A 69 17.42 13.18 10.58
N TYR A 70 17.57 14.07 11.53
CA TYR A 70 16.89 15.38 11.54
C TYR A 70 17.45 16.35 10.51
N ILE A 71 18.77 16.41 10.37
CA ILE A 71 19.43 17.26 9.36
C ILE A 71 19.08 16.74 7.96
N GLY A 72 19.09 15.42 7.77
CA GLY A 72 18.69 14.79 6.50
C GLY A 72 17.26 15.14 6.10
N MET A 73 16.34 15.15 7.05
CA MET A 73 14.96 15.59 6.85
C MET A 73 14.88 17.06 6.44
N LEU A 74 15.59 17.94 7.17
CA LEU A 74 15.59 19.38 6.85
C LEU A 74 16.10 19.63 5.43
N ILE A 75 17.19 18.98 5.05
CA ILE A 75 17.75 19.07 3.70
C ILE A 75 16.70 18.63 2.66
N ARG A 76 16.01 17.51 2.91
CA ARG A 76 14.99 17.02 1.99
C ARG A 76 13.81 17.98 1.85
N ILE A 77 13.37 18.60 2.93
CA ILE A 77 12.36 19.65 2.91
C ILE A 77 12.82 20.82 2.02
N LEU A 78 14.06 21.29 2.21
CA LEU A 78 14.63 22.37 1.37
C LEU A 78 14.73 21.98 -0.11
N VAL A 79 15.06 20.71 -0.41
CA VAL A 79 15.06 20.19 -1.78
C VAL A 79 13.65 20.24 -2.37
N PHE A 80 12.61 19.79 -1.65
CA PHE A 80 11.23 19.88 -2.13
C PHE A 80 10.79 21.33 -2.37
N ILE A 81 11.15 22.27 -1.49
CA ILE A 81 10.85 23.68 -1.67
C ILE A 81 11.53 24.21 -2.95
N ALA A 82 12.82 23.89 -3.15
CA ALA A 82 13.54 24.28 -4.36
C ALA A 82 12.94 23.69 -5.64
N MET A 83 12.50 22.42 -5.59
CA MET A 83 11.78 21.77 -6.69
C MET A 83 10.47 22.49 -6.99
N TYR A 84 9.69 22.82 -5.96
CA TYR A 84 8.43 23.53 -6.12
C TYR A 84 8.63 24.90 -6.73
N ILE A 85 9.59 25.70 -6.25
CA ILE A 85 9.93 27.02 -6.80
C ILE A 85 10.29 26.91 -8.29
N LYS A 86 11.07 25.92 -8.68
CA LYS A 86 11.41 25.68 -10.09
C LYS A 86 10.19 25.26 -10.89
N TYR A 87 9.34 24.39 -10.33
CA TYR A 87 8.17 23.85 -10.98
C TYR A 87 7.12 24.95 -11.26
N GLN A 88 6.76 25.77 -10.25
CA GLN A 88 5.70 26.77 -10.35
C GLN A 88 6.02 27.93 -11.32
N LYS A 89 7.27 28.12 -11.73
CA LYS A 89 7.63 29.13 -12.74
C LYS A 89 6.94 28.89 -14.09
N ASN A 90 6.62 27.63 -14.40
CA ASN A 90 6.07 27.21 -15.69
C ASN A 90 4.74 26.45 -15.57
N LYS A 91 4.25 26.24 -14.37
CA LYS A 91 3.07 25.40 -14.10
C LYS A 91 2.25 25.99 -12.97
N LYS A 92 0.93 26.10 -13.21
CA LYS A 92 -0.04 26.46 -12.16
C LYS A 92 -0.26 25.28 -11.25
N VAL A 93 -0.36 25.50 -9.95
CA VAL A 93 -0.76 24.53 -8.94
C VAL A 93 -2.02 25.03 -8.27
N ASP A 94 -3.08 24.23 -8.28
CA ASP A 94 -4.33 24.55 -7.59
C ASP A 94 -4.36 23.89 -6.21
N VAL A 95 -3.91 22.61 -6.11
CA VAL A 95 -3.86 21.82 -4.88
C VAL A 95 -2.54 21.04 -4.81
N ILE A 96 -1.99 20.91 -3.61
CA ILE A 96 -0.85 20.05 -3.31
C ILE A 96 -1.37 18.80 -2.60
N HIS A 97 -1.15 17.62 -3.19
CA HIS A 97 -1.50 16.33 -2.58
C HIS A 97 -0.25 15.65 -2.07
N CYS A 98 -0.11 15.55 -0.76
CA CYS A 98 1.05 14.94 -0.11
C CYS A 98 0.71 13.56 0.46
N HIS A 99 1.69 12.67 0.43
CA HIS A 99 1.54 11.34 1.03
C HIS A 99 2.50 11.17 2.21
N SER A 100 1.89 10.97 3.39
CA SER A 100 2.52 10.72 4.68
C SER A 100 3.33 11.88 5.28
N VAL A 101 3.17 12.04 6.59
CA VAL A 101 4.03 12.88 7.43
C VAL A 101 4.97 12.04 8.30
N ALA A 102 4.93 10.71 8.18
CA ALA A 102 5.73 9.80 8.99
C ALA A 102 7.22 10.13 8.89
N PHE A 103 7.87 10.21 10.05
CA PHE A 103 9.26 10.67 10.17
C PHE A 103 10.28 9.60 9.75
N ASN A 104 9.84 8.39 9.49
CA ASN A 104 10.73 7.27 9.15
C ASN A 104 11.26 7.39 7.73
N GLN A 105 12.59 7.28 7.61
CA GLN A 105 13.39 7.11 6.40
C GLN A 105 13.24 8.19 5.32
N ASP A 106 12.03 8.61 4.93
CA ASP A 106 11.79 9.56 3.85
C ASP A 106 10.47 10.34 3.97
N GLY A 107 9.80 10.27 5.12
CA GLY A 107 8.46 10.82 5.39
C GLY A 107 8.35 12.35 5.45
N SER A 108 9.30 13.09 4.90
CA SER A 108 9.28 14.56 4.92
C SER A 108 8.36 15.21 3.86
N ALA A 109 7.74 14.42 2.99
CA ALA A 109 6.92 14.96 1.90
C ALA A 109 5.71 15.75 2.39
N GLY A 110 4.93 15.21 3.33
CA GLY A 110 3.79 15.90 3.91
C GLY A 110 4.20 17.16 4.68
N ILE A 111 5.31 17.10 5.44
CA ILE A 111 5.85 18.25 6.16
C ILE A 111 6.30 19.34 5.17
N ALA A 112 7.02 18.96 4.11
CA ALA A 112 7.45 19.88 3.06
C ALA A 112 6.25 20.50 2.34
N GLY A 113 5.23 19.70 2.02
CA GLY A 113 4.01 20.17 1.38
C GLY A 113 3.26 21.20 2.21
N VAL A 114 3.13 21.00 3.53
CA VAL A 114 2.52 21.97 4.43
C VAL A 114 3.31 23.28 4.47
N ILE A 115 4.63 23.21 4.55
CA ILE A 115 5.50 24.40 4.50
C ILE A 115 5.32 25.15 3.17
N ILE A 116 5.36 24.42 2.04
CA ILE A 116 5.14 24.99 0.71
C ILE A 116 3.73 25.61 0.62
N GLY A 117 2.70 24.92 1.09
CA GLY A 117 1.34 25.42 1.09
C GLY A 117 1.19 26.74 1.85
N LYS A 118 1.82 26.86 3.02
CA LYS A 118 1.84 28.10 3.80
C LYS A 118 2.59 29.25 3.09
N ILE A 119 3.76 28.97 2.52
CA ILE A 119 4.59 30.00 1.85
C ILE A 119 3.90 30.52 0.58
N PHE A 120 3.25 29.63 -0.18
CA PHE A 120 2.69 29.96 -1.50
C PHE A 120 1.15 30.04 -1.51
N SER A 121 0.51 30.03 -0.34
CA SER A 121 -0.95 30.10 -0.18
C SER A 121 -1.67 29.05 -1.03
N LYS A 122 -1.22 27.79 -0.95
CA LYS A 122 -1.83 26.66 -1.65
C LYS A 122 -2.48 25.70 -0.65
N PRO A 123 -3.70 25.21 -0.94
CA PRO A 123 -4.30 24.16 -0.15
C PRO A 123 -3.48 22.87 -0.23
N VAL A 124 -3.36 22.19 0.92
CA VAL A 124 -2.60 20.95 1.06
C VAL A 124 -3.51 19.86 1.59
N ILE A 125 -3.62 18.78 0.84
CA ILE A 125 -4.27 17.55 1.27
C ILE A 125 -3.17 16.55 1.65
N ILE A 126 -3.24 15.98 2.84
CA ILE A 126 -2.35 14.90 3.27
C ILE A 126 -3.15 13.60 3.31
N THR A 127 -2.70 12.59 2.55
CA THR A 127 -3.16 11.22 2.71
C THR A 127 -2.12 10.43 3.50
N GLU A 128 -2.52 9.90 4.67
CA GLU A 128 -1.62 9.16 5.54
C GLU A 128 -1.73 7.65 5.30
N HIS A 129 -0.57 6.97 5.31
CA HIS A 129 -0.45 5.54 5.01
C HIS A 129 0.40 4.77 6.04
N ALA A 130 1.09 5.48 6.92
CA ALA A 130 2.19 4.89 7.68
C ALA A 130 1.72 4.15 8.94
N THR A 131 2.27 2.96 9.14
CA THR A 131 2.06 2.13 10.34
C THR A 131 2.59 2.75 11.62
N VAL A 132 3.40 3.82 11.54
CA VAL A 132 4.02 4.47 12.70
C VAL A 132 3.00 4.99 13.72
N PHE A 133 1.82 5.40 13.26
CA PHE A 133 0.75 5.89 14.13
C PHE A 133 0.11 4.75 14.93
N GLN A 134 -0.16 3.62 14.29
CA GLN A 134 -0.68 2.41 14.93
C GLN A 134 0.34 1.77 15.86
N ALA A 135 1.60 1.67 15.42
CA ALA A 135 2.69 1.11 16.21
C ALA A 135 3.21 2.05 17.32
N LYS A 136 2.79 3.32 17.32
CA LYS A 136 3.23 4.37 18.25
C LYS A 136 4.77 4.49 18.37
N ASN A 137 5.49 4.21 17.27
CA ASN A 137 6.95 4.17 17.21
C ASN A 137 7.52 5.49 16.71
N TYR A 138 7.56 6.49 17.58
CA TYR A 138 8.11 7.82 17.31
C TYR A 138 8.64 8.47 18.60
N SER A 139 9.66 9.31 18.46
CA SER A 139 10.17 10.13 19.55
C SER A 139 9.25 11.33 19.83
N TYR A 140 9.46 11.99 20.96
CA TYR A 140 8.71 13.20 21.33
C TYR A 140 8.84 14.33 20.29
N ILE A 141 10.04 14.53 19.75
CA ILE A 141 10.31 15.56 18.73
C ILE A 141 9.56 15.22 17.45
N GLU A 142 9.62 13.97 17.01
CA GLU A 142 8.90 13.48 15.83
C GLU A 142 7.41 13.65 15.98
N LYS A 143 6.86 13.30 17.15
CA LYS A 143 5.45 13.51 17.48
C LYS A 143 5.05 14.97 17.28
N LYS A 144 5.83 15.92 17.81
CA LYS A 144 5.52 17.35 17.67
C LYS A 144 5.54 17.82 16.21
N ILE A 145 6.53 17.39 15.44
CA ILE A 145 6.68 17.79 14.02
C ILE A 145 5.54 17.20 13.17
N MET A 146 5.27 15.89 13.32
CA MET A 146 4.18 15.24 12.61
C MET A 146 2.82 15.83 12.97
N LYS A 147 2.55 16.04 14.27
CA LYS A 147 1.32 16.67 14.74
C LYS A 147 1.13 18.05 14.15
N TRP A 148 2.18 18.88 14.15
CA TRP A 148 2.14 20.20 13.55
C TRP A 148 1.77 20.13 12.05
N ALA A 149 2.35 19.20 11.29
CA ALA A 149 2.05 19.07 9.87
C ALA A 149 0.59 18.63 9.63
N LEU A 150 0.10 17.65 10.39
CA LEU A 150 -1.29 17.18 10.31
C LEU A 150 -2.29 18.29 10.65
N GLU A 151 -2.02 19.06 11.70
CA GLU A 151 -2.90 20.16 12.15
C GLU A 151 -2.89 21.38 11.22
N ASN A 152 -1.86 21.53 10.40
CA ASN A 152 -1.72 22.65 9.46
C ASN A 152 -2.01 22.28 8.00
N ALA A 153 -2.36 21.04 7.71
CA ALA A 153 -2.88 20.64 6.40
C ALA A 153 -4.30 21.18 6.21
N SER A 154 -4.68 21.50 4.97
CA SER A 154 -6.02 21.97 4.64
C SER A 154 -7.05 20.83 4.77
N SER A 155 -6.67 19.61 4.42
CA SER A 155 -7.48 18.41 4.61
C SER A 155 -6.58 17.24 5.00
N LEU A 156 -7.12 16.32 5.80
CA LEU A 156 -6.43 15.12 6.25
C LEU A 156 -7.24 13.88 5.86
N VAL A 157 -6.59 12.94 5.20
CA VAL A 157 -7.16 11.68 4.73
C VAL A 157 -6.40 10.52 5.36
N ALA A 158 -7.13 9.55 5.89
CA ALA A 158 -6.62 8.24 6.31
C ALA A 158 -7.05 7.18 5.29
N VAL A 159 -6.19 6.19 5.02
CA VAL A 159 -6.50 5.12 4.06
C VAL A 159 -7.38 4.00 4.64
N SER A 160 -7.65 4.01 5.93
CA SER A 160 -8.56 3.09 6.62
C SER A 160 -9.12 3.73 7.88
N ASP A 161 -10.26 3.19 8.37
CA ASP A 161 -10.86 3.68 9.61
C ASP A 161 -9.94 3.41 10.81
N GLY A 162 -9.23 2.28 10.86
CA GLY A 162 -8.25 2.02 11.92
C GLY A 162 -7.07 2.99 11.94
N LEU A 163 -6.62 3.44 10.77
CA LEU A 163 -5.63 4.51 10.72
C LEU A 163 -6.24 5.86 11.11
N LYS A 164 -7.49 6.14 10.71
CA LYS A 164 -8.21 7.33 11.15
C LYS A 164 -8.32 7.40 12.67
N GLU A 165 -8.70 6.32 13.34
CA GLU A 165 -8.74 6.25 14.81
C GLU A 165 -7.37 6.57 15.43
N SER A 166 -6.29 5.97 14.89
CA SER A 166 -4.94 6.26 15.35
C SER A 166 -4.52 7.72 15.15
N LEU A 167 -5.00 8.37 14.09
CA LEU A 167 -4.75 9.79 13.84
C LEU A 167 -5.60 10.68 14.75
N LEU A 168 -6.82 10.32 15.09
CA LEU A 168 -7.66 11.04 16.07
C LEU A 168 -7.01 11.08 17.46
N GLU A 169 -6.37 10.00 17.88
CA GLU A 169 -5.57 9.98 19.13
C GLU A 169 -4.31 10.84 19.04
N PHE A 170 -3.77 11.03 17.84
CA PHE A 170 -2.49 11.70 17.62
C PHE A 170 -2.61 13.21 17.43
N THR A 171 -3.70 13.69 16.84
CA THR A 171 -3.96 15.10 16.52
C THR A 171 -5.25 15.58 17.19
N ASN A 172 -5.42 16.89 17.32
CA ASN A 172 -6.67 17.50 17.82
C ASN A 172 -7.73 17.71 16.72
N ARG A 173 -7.49 17.22 15.49
CA ARG A 173 -8.45 17.34 14.39
C ARG A 173 -9.53 16.27 14.49
N GLU A 174 -10.76 16.67 14.22
CA GLU A 174 -11.92 15.78 14.11
C GLU A 174 -12.31 15.55 12.65
N ASP A 175 -11.89 16.45 11.73
CA ASP A 175 -12.21 16.45 10.31
C ASP A 175 -11.22 15.56 9.52
N ILE A 176 -11.13 14.28 9.87
CA ILE A 176 -10.32 13.30 9.15
C ILE A 176 -11.22 12.45 8.25
N TYR A 177 -10.94 12.47 6.96
CA TYR A 177 -11.69 11.69 5.97
C TYR A 177 -11.08 10.31 5.80
N THR A 178 -11.91 9.30 5.54
CA THR A 178 -11.42 7.98 5.12
C THR A 178 -11.59 7.85 3.62
N ILE A 179 -10.47 7.78 2.88
CA ILE A 179 -10.46 7.47 1.44
C ILE A 179 -9.44 6.34 1.25
N PRO A 180 -9.88 5.13 0.90
CA PRO A 180 -9.01 3.95 0.83
C PRO A 180 -8.00 4.07 -0.32
N ASN A 181 -6.98 3.21 -0.28
CA ASN A 181 -6.11 3.03 -1.44
C ASN A 181 -6.91 2.46 -2.61
N THR A 182 -6.37 2.65 -3.80
CA THR A 182 -6.98 2.26 -5.06
C THR A 182 -6.02 1.40 -5.90
N LEU A 183 -6.55 0.71 -6.89
CA LEU A 183 -5.77 -0.05 -7.86
C LEU A 183 -6.38 0.03 -9.26
N ASP A 184 -5.56 -0.28 -10.27
CA ASP A 184 -6.06 -0.58 -11.61
C ASP A 184 -6.72 -1.96 -11.62
N VAL A 185 -8.03 -2.01 -11.48
CA VAL A 185 -8.78 -3.28 -11.44
C VAL A 185 -8.64 -4.09 -12.73
N LYS A 186 -8.37 -3.44 -13.89
CA LYS A 186 -8.19 -4.12 -15.16
C LYS A 186 -6.91 -4.95 -15.21
N LEU A 187 -5.89 -4.53 -14.48
CA LEU A 187 -4.63 -5.27 -14.37
C LEU A 187 -4.84 -6.62 -13.66
N PHE A 188 -5.74 -6.66 -12.67
CA PHE A 188 -6.04 -7.85 -11.88
C PHE A 188 -7.27 -8.62 -12.41
N ASP A 189 -7.86 -8.20 -13.52
CA ASP A 189 -8.93 -8.96 -14.16
C ASP A 189 -8.34 -10.14 -14.95
N THR A 190 -8.27 -11.26 -14.28
CA THR A 190 -7.59 -12.47 -14.71
C THR A 190 -8.46 -13.40 -15.57
N GLU A 191 -9.58 -12.94 -16.14
CA GLU A 191 -10.43 -13.77 -17.02
C GLU A 191 -9.66 -14.36 -18.23
N LYS A 192 -8.56 -13.71 -18.61
CA LYS A 192 -7.66 -14.15 -19.70
C LYS A 192 -6.53 -15.08 -19.24
N VAL A 193 -6.35 -15.25 -17.94
CA VAL A 193 -5.35 -16.17 -17.41
C VAL A 193 -5.99 -17.55 -17.34
N GLU A 194 -5.60 -18.46 -18.24
CA GLU A 194 -5.98 -19.87 -18.09
C GLU A 194 -5.57 -20.32 -16.69
N LYS A 195 -6.55 -20.53 -15.81
CA LYS A 195 -6.25 -21.16 -14.53
C LYS A 195 -5.58 -22.49 -14.85
N LEU A 196 -4.45 -22.72 -14.22
CA LEU A 196 -3.93 -24.09 -14.10
C LEU A 196 -5.08 -24.87 -13.47
N THR A 197 -5.92 -25.48 -14.31
CA THR A 197 -6.97 -26.35 -13.80
C THR A 197 -6.29 -27.29 -12.84
N SER A 198 -6.66 -27.23 -11.56
CA SER A 198 -6.16 -28.17 -10.54
C SER A 198 -6.70 -29.57 -10.87
N SER A 199 -6.19 -30.11 -12.01
CA SER A 199 -6.57 -31.42 -12.54
C SER A 199 -6.27 -32.55 -11.56
N ASN A 200 -5.53 -32.25 -10.47
CA ASN A 200 -5.06 -33.25 -9.50
C ASN A 200 -5.44 -32.92 -8.04
N GLY A 201 -6.40 -32.04 -7.78
CA GLY A 201 -6.81 -31.71 -6.39
C GLY A 201 -5.80 -30.89 -5.58
N VAL A 202 -4.77 -30.30 -6.23
CA VAL A 202 -3.78 -29.44 -5.58
C VAL A 202 -4.35 -28.02 -5.46
N ILE A 203 -4.36 -27.47 -4.25
CA ILE A 203 -4.80 -26.07 -4.00
C ILE A 203 -3.62 -25.13 -4.18
N ASN A 204 -3.76 -24.16 -5.08
CA ASN A 204 -2.75 -23.15 -5.35
C ASN A 204 -2.98 -21.93 -4.46
N ILE A 205 -1.97 -21.56 -3.69
CA ILE A 205 -2.04 -20.50 -2.69
C ILE A 205 -0.95 -19.47 -3.00
N CYS A 206 -1.26 -18.19 -2.84
CA CYS A 206 -0.24 -17.15 -2.93
C CYS A 206 -0.25 -16.23 -1.70
N SER A 207 0.91 -15.67 -1.42
CA SER A 207 1.11 -14.62 -0.43
C SER A 207 2.11 -13.60 -0.98
N VAL A 208 1.80 -12.31 -0.86
CA VAL A 208 2.58 -11.24 -1.48
C VAL A 208 2.93 -10.17 -0.46
N GLY A 209 4.18 -9.73 -0.42
CA GLY A 209 4.58 -8.61 0.44
C GLY A 209 6.08 -8.45 0.59
N TYR A 210 6.48 -7.33 1.20
CA TYR A 210 7.88 -7.11 1.56
C TYR A 210 8.28 -8.05 2.70
N LEU A 211 9.32 -8.85 2.51
CA LEU A 211 9.72 -9.93 3.42
C LEU A 211 10.38 -9.36 4.67
N MET A 212 9.57 -9.05 5.67
CA MET A 212 10.00 -8.57 6.98
C MET A 212 9.06 -9.07 8.07
N GLN A 213 9.54 -9.18 9.30
CA GLN A 213 8.88 -9.78 10.46
C GLN A 213 7.41 -9.33 10.62
N LYS A 214 7.12 -8.02 10.46
CA LYS A 214 5.74 -7.53 10.60
C LYS A 214 4.75 -8.11 9.59
N LYS A 215 5.22 -8.69 8.47
CA LYS A 215 4.38 -9.30 7.43
C LYS A 215 4.03 -10.76 7.69
N GLY A 216 4.64 -11.40 8.69
CA GLY A 216 4.22 -12.70 9.21
C GLY A 216 4.43 -13.89 8.28
N PHE A 217 5.41 -13.85 7.36
CA PHE A 217 5.73 -14.98 6.51
C PHE A 217 6.27 -16.18 7.29
N ASP A 218 6.92 -15.93 8.41
CA ASP A 218 7.32 -16.95 9.40
C ASP A 218 6.10 -17.70 9.96
N ARG A 219 5.04 -16.97 10.34
CA ARG A 219 3.77 -17.58 10.78
C ARG A 219 3.14 -18.47 9.71
N LEU A 220 3.18 -17.99 8.46
CA LEU A 220 2.65 -18.71 7.31
C LEU A 220 3.37 -20.04 7.09
N ILE A 221 4.69 -20.04 7.10
CA ILE A 221 5.51 -21.26 6.95
C ILE A 221 5.23 -22.24 8.08
N LEU A 222 5.19 -21.77 9.33
CA LEU A 222 4.88 -22.63 10.49
C LEU A 222 3.47 -23.21 10.44
N ALA A 223 2.49 -22.46 9.97
CA ALA A 223 1.13 -22.95 9.78
C ALA A 223 1.08 -24.07 8.72
N PHE A 224 1.79 -23.91 7.61
CA PHE A 224 1.84 -24.90 6.54
C PHE A 224 2.67 -26.13 6.88
N GLU A 225 3.67 -26.02 7.76
CA GLU A 225 4.31 -27.19 8.36
C GLU A 225 3.27 -28.07 9.07
N LYS A 226 2.46 -27.47 9.94
CA LYS A 226 1.41 -28.20 10.66
C LYS A 226 0.26 -28.69 9.78
N ILE A 227 -0.05 -27.98 8.70
CA ILE A 227 -1.03 -28.46 7.71
C ILE A 227 -0.49 -29.73 7.04
N LYS A 228 0.76 -29.76 6.63
CA LYS A 228 1.40 -30.94 6.02
C LYS A 228 1.47 -32.12 6.98
N GLU A 229 1.71 -31.88 8.27
CA GLU A 229 1.80 -32.91 9.29
C GLU A 229 0.44 -33.53 9.66
N ASN A 230 -0.61 -32.72 9.74
CA ASN A 230 -1.88 -33.10 10.40
C ASN A 230 -3.07 -33.24 9.44
N TYR A 231 -2.97 -32.78 8.19
CA TYR A 231 -4.07 -32.77 7.24
C TYR A 231 -3.66 -33.41 5.91
N ASN A 232 -4.57 -34.13 5.29
CA ASN A 232 -4.36 -34.68 3.95
C ASN A 232 -4.82 -33.68 2.88
N ILE A 233 -4.07 -32.55 2.77
CA ILE A 233 -4.33 -31.48 1.81
C ILE A 233 -3.15 -31.34 0.87
N ALA A 234 -3.38 -31.54 -0.43
CA ALA A 234 -2.38 -31.25 -1.44
C ALA A 234 -2.37 -29.75 -1.76
N PHE A 235 -1.24 -29.07 -1.55
CA PHE A 235 -1.12 -27.64 -1.76
C PHE A 235 0.22 -27.24 -2.40
N GLN A 236 0.20 -26.10 -3.08
CA GLN A 236 1.38 -25.35 -3.52
C GLN A 236 1.23 -23.89 -3.06
N LEU A 237 2.21 -23.40 -2.31
CA LEU A 237 2.24 -22.02 -1.82
C LEU A 237 3.34 -21.24 -2.52
N LYS A 238 2.98 -20.14 -3.18
CA LYS A 238 3.92 -19.17 -3.75
C LYS A 238 4.04 -17.96 -2.83
N ILE A 239 5.25 -17.66 -2.39
CA ILE A 239 5.57 -16.44 -1.63
C ILE A 239 6.29 -15.48 -2.58
N ILE A 240 5.70 -14.29 -2.77
CA ILE A 240 6.15 -13.28 -3.72
C ILE A 240 6.61 -12.04 -2.95
N GLY A 241 7.85 -11.66 -3.17
CA GLY A 241 8.45 -10.48 -2.56
C GLY A 241 9.92 -10.64 -2.27
N ASP A 242 10.52 -9.53 -1.84
CA ASP A 242 11.91 -9.44 -1.39
C ASP A 242 11.96 -8.68 -0.06
N GLY A 243 13.04 -8.83 0.68
CA GLY A 243 13.21 -8.14 1.96
C GLY A 243 14.28 -8.76 2.85
N PRO A 244 14.53 -8.14 4.02
CA PRO A 244 15.61 -8.57 4.91
C PRO A 244 15.48 -9.99 5.43
N ASP A 245 14.27 -10.56 5.47
CA ASP A 245 14.03 -11.90 6.02
C ASP A 245 14.11 -13.00 4.95
N LEU A 246 14.43 -12.67 3.67
CA LEU A 246 14.41 -13.61 2.54
C LEU A 246 15.22 -14.90 2.82
N ASP A 247 16.46 -14.76 3.26
CA ASP A 247 17.34 -15.90 3.48
C ASP A 247 16.89 -16.73 4.69
N THR A 248 16.49 -16.06 5.77
CA THR A 248 15.93 -16.72 6.97
C THR A 248 14.68 -17.54 6.64
N LEU A 249 13.78 -17.00 5.79
CA LEU A 249 12.57 -17.70 5.39
C LEU A 249 12.89 -18.91 4.48
N LYS A 250 13.86 -18.80 3.58
CA LYS A 250 14.34 -19.95 2.77
C LYS A 250 14.90 -21.07 3.63
N GLU A 251 15.74 -20.73 4.60
CA GLU A 251 16.28 -21.70 5.55
C GLU A 251 15.16 -22.37 6.36
N MET A 252 14.17 -21.61 6.82
CA MET A 252 13.02 -22.14 7.53
C MET A 252 12.23 -23.13 6.67
N ILE A 253 11.94 -22.82 5.40
CA ILE A 253 11.26 -23.74 4.46
C ILE A 253 12.01 -25.04 4.31
N GLU A 254 13.35 -25.01 4.22
CA GLU A 254 14.17 -26.20 4.10
C GLU A 254 14.18 -27.05 5.39
N GLN A 255 14.40 -26.40 6.55
CA GLN A 255 14.40 -27.06 7.86
C GLN A 255 13.05 -27.71 8.20
N LYS A 256 11.92 -27.12 7.72
CA LYS A 256 10.57 -27.63 7.91
C LYS A 256 10.15 -28.66 6.84
N GLY A 257 11.02 -29.02 5.93
CA GLY A 257 10.76 -30.03 4.89
C GLY A 257 9.67 -29.58 3.88
N LEU A 258 9.52 -28.25 3.66
CA LEU A 258 8.46 -27.69 2.82
C LEU A 258 8.93 -27.28 1.42
N LYS A 259 10.17 -27.59 1.05
CA LYS A 259 10.80 -27.18 -0.22
C LYS A 259 10.03 -27.62 -1.49
N THR A 260 9.29 -28.71 -1.41
CA THR A 260 8.43 -29.21 -2.50
C THR A 260 7.04 -28.56 -2.54
N ASN A 261 6.64 -27.86 -1.47
CA ASN A 261 5.32 -27.30 -1.29
C ASN A 261 5.31 -25.77 -1.31
N ILE A 262 6.44 -25.11 -1.00
CA ILE A 262 6.56 -23.67 -0.91
C ILE A 262 7.66 -23.19 -1.86
N GLU A 263 7.28 -22.28 -2.77
CA GLU A 263 8.17 -21.61 -3.71
C GLU A 263 8.29 -20.13 -3.37
N MET A 264 9.53 -19.61 -3.29
CA MET A 264 9.80 -18.19 -3.12
C MET A 264 10.23 -17.59 -4.46
N LEU A 265 9.37 -16.70 -5.02
CA LEU A 265 9.55 -16.15 -6.37
C LEU A 265 10.40 -14.87 -6.41
N GLY A 266 10.77 -14.31 -5.24
CA GLY A 266 11.46 -13.03 -5.20
C GLY A 266 10.56 -11.83 -5.55
N GLU A 267 11.19 -10.67 -5.80
CA GLU A 267 10.47 -9.46 -6.23
C GLU A 267 9.91 -9.64 -7.65
N GLN A 268 8.62 -9.36 -7.82
CA GLN A 268 7.90 -9.46 -9.07
C GLN A 268 7.28 -8.10 -9.44
N SER A 269 7.09 -7.85 -10.73
CA SER A 269 6.32 -6.71 -11.23
C SER A 269 4.83 -6.86 -10.90
N LYS A 270 4.06 -5.76 -10.99
CA LYS A 270 2.59 -5.83 -10.79
C LYS A 270 1.89 -6.78 -11.75
N ASP A 271 2.33 -6.84 -13.01
CA ASP A 271 1.78 -7.75 -14.01
C ASP A 271 2.05 -9.21 -13.65
N GLU A 272 3.26 -9.52 -13.19
CA GLU A 272 3.63 -10.86 -12.71
C GLU A 272 2.86 -11.23 -11.43
N ILE A 273 2.68 -10.28 -10.49
CA ILE A 273 1.85 -10.50 -9.29
C ILE A 273 0.41 -10.80 -9.70
N ALA A 274 -0.17 -10.03 -10.61
CA ALA A 274 -1.52 -10.26 -11.12
C ALA A 274 -1.64 -11.64 -11.81
N TYR A 275 -0.63 -12.03 -12.60
CA TYR A 275 -0.56 -13.36 -13.21
C TYR A 275 -0.56 -14.46 -12.15
N HIS A 276 0.30 -14.37 -11.13
CA HIS A 276 0.39 -15.39 -10.08
C HIS A 276 -0.88 -15.45 -9.22
N MET A 277 -1.50 -14.30 -8.93
CA MET A 277 -2.81 -14.26 -8.26
C MET A 277 -3.88 -14.94 -9.13
N GLY A 278 -3.90 -14.69 -10.44
CA GLY A 278 -4.82 -15.35 -11.37
C GLY A 278 -4.66 -16.87 -11.44
N GLN A 279 -3.48 -17.39 -11.16
CA GLN A 279 -3.17 -18.83 -11.10
C GLN A 279 -3.48 -19.46 -9.72
N SER A 280 -3.85 -18.67 -8.73
CA SER A 280 -4.08 -19.12 -7.37
C SER A 280 -5.57 -19.30 -7.07
N ASP A 281 -5.87 -20.05 -6.01
CA ASP A 281 -7.23 -20.28 -5.49
C ASP A 281 -7.48 -19.45 -4.23
N VAL A 282 -6.45 -19.28 -3.39
CA VAL A 282 -6.53 -18.60 -2.09
C VAL A 282 -5.35 -17.64 -1.93
N PHE A 283 -5.63 -16.49 -1.36
CA PHE A 283 -4.60 -15.55 -0.91
C PHE A 283 -4.52 -15.54 0.61
N ILE A 284 -3.30 -15.57 1.17
CA ILE A 284 -3.10 -15.57 2.63
C ILE A 284 -2.15 -14.45 3.06
N LEU A 285 -2.54 -13.69 4.08
CA LEU A 285 -1.75 -12.60 4.66
C LEU A 285 -1.81 -12.65 6.19
N LEU A 286 -0.79 -13.22 6.84
CA LEU A 286 -0.72 -13.34 8.30
C LEU A 286 0.09 -12.20 8.95
N SER A 287 -0.08 -10.98 8.47
CA SER A 287 0.65 -9.81 8.96
C SER A 287 0.41 -9.55 10.45
N ARG A 288 1.45 -9.11 11.17
CA ARG A 288 1.36 -8.60 12.54
C ARG A 288 0.81 -7.18 12.59
N VAL A 289 1.17 -6.37 11.58
CA VAL A 289 0.71 -4.97 11.46
C VAL A 289 0.50 -4.60 10.00
N GLU A 290 -0.67 -4.06 9.70
CA GLU A 290 -1.06 -3.57 8.39
C GLU A 290 -1.90 -2.29 8.52
N THR A 291 -1.64 -1.26 7.71
CA THR A 291 -2.46 -0.03 7.73
C THR A 291 -3.67 -0.12 6.83
N PHE A 292 -3.56 -0.87 5.74
CA PHE A 292 -4.63 -1.08 4.77
C PHE A 292 -4.59 -2.51 4.21
N GLY A 293 -3.46 -2.92 3.59
CA GLY A 293 -3.34 -4.20 2.92
C GLY A 293 -3.73 -4.13 1.43
N VAL A 294 -3.03 -3.31 0.65
CA VAL A 294 -3.27 -3.18 -0.81
C VAL A 294 -3.29 -4.54 -1.50
N VAL A 295 -2.42 -5.46 -1.10
CA VAL A 295 -2.36 -6.82 -1.65
C VAL A 295 -3.65 -7.63 -1.43
N VAL A 296 -4.47 -7.28 -0.41
CA VAL A 296 -5.79 -7.91 -0.19
C VAL A 296 -6.78 -7.47 -1.26
N ILE A 297 -6.82 -6.18 -1.59
CA ILE A 297 -7.69 -5.71 -2.69
C ILE A 297 -7.20 -6.18 -4.05
N GLU A 298 -5.89 -6.34 -4.26
CA GLU A 298 -5.31 -6.96 -5.47
C GLU A 298 -5.76 -8.42 -5.62
N ALA A 299 -5.70 -9.19 -4.53
CA ALA A 299 -6.15 -10.58 -4.51
C ALA A 299 -7.67 -10.71 -4.75
N LEU A 300 -8.48 -9.88 -4.09
CA LEU A 300 -9.94 -9.84 -4.31
C LEU A 300 -10.29 -9.41 -5.74
N ALA A 301 -9.56 -8.47 -6.33
CA ALA A 301 -9.73 -8.07 -7.73
C ALA A 301 -9.42 -9.22 -8.69
N SER A 302 -8.47 -10.09 -8.34
CA SER A 302 -8.20 -11.35 -9.06
C SER A 302 -9.25 -12.44 -8.79
N GLY A 303 -10.22 -12.17 -7.91
CA GLY A 303 -11.29 -13.10 -7.54
C GLY A 303 -10.92 -14.10 -6.44
N LEU A 304 -9.75 -13.96 -5.79
CA LEU A 304 -9.30 -14.86 -4.74
C LEU A 304 -10.10 -14.68 -3.43
N PHE A 305 -10.27 -15.78 -2.72
CA PHE A 305 -10.69 -15.75 -1.33
C PHE A 305 -9.51 -15.37 -0.44
N CYS A 306 -9.69 -14.40 0.46
CA CYS A 306 -8.60 -13.89 1.28
C CYS A 306 -8.67 -14.41 2.70
N ILE A 307 -7.57 -15.00 3.21
CA ILE A 307 -7.39 -15.30 4.63
C ILE A 307 -6.40 -14.30 5.19
N ALA A 308 -6.79 -13.48 6.16
CA ALA A 308 -5.92 -12.46 6.70
C ALA A 308 -6.08 -12.31 8.22
N THR A 309 -5.02 -11.85 8.89
CA THR A 309 -5.08 -11.50 10.32
C THR A 309 -5.73 -10.13 10.53
N LYS A 310 -6.42 -9.95 11.66
CA LYS A 310 -6.86 -8.64 12.17
C LYS A 310 -5.64 -7.82 12.59
N SER A 311 -5.02 -7.15 11.66
CA SER A 311 -3.73 -6.48 11.82
C SER A 311 -3.77 -4.96 11.66
N GLY A 312 -4.98 -4.37 11.56
CA GLY A 312 -5.23 -2.92 11.48
C GLY A 312 -5.69 -2.42 10.10
N GLY A 313 -5.69 -3.27 9.07
CA GLY A 313 -6.10 -2.93 7.71
C GLY A 313 -7.05 -3.94 7.07
N PRO A 314 -6.71 -5.24 7.02
CA PRO A 314 -7.53 -6.25 6.36
C PRO A 314 -8.97 -6.33 6.87
N GLU A 315 -9.23 -6.08 8.14
CA GLU A 315 -10.57 -6.06 8.75
C GLU A 315 -11.48 -4.96 8.22
N PHE A 316 -10.92 -3.93 7.60
CA PHE A 316 -11.69 -2.87 6.93
C PHE A 316 -12.01 -3.21 5.47
N ILE A 317 -11.37 -4.24 4.92
CA ILE A 317 -11.59 -4.76 3.56
C ILE A 317 -12.47 -6.01 3.59
N ILE A 318 -12.10 -7.02 4.39
CA ILE A 318 -12.80 -8.30 4.50
C ILE A 318 -13.96 -8.13 5.49
N LYS A 319 -15.12 -7.70 5.00
CA LYS A 319 -16.30 -7.37 5.82
C LYS A 319 -17.34 -8.48 5.93
N ASN A 320 -17.18 -9.55 5.17
CA ASN A 320 -18.10 -10.69 5.15
C ASN A 320 -17.40 -11.95 4.63
N ASP A 321 -18.07 -13.09 4.84
CA ASP A 321 -17.56 -14.42 4.51
C ASP A 321 -17.39 -14.69 3.00
N MET A 322 -17.99 -13.88 2.14
CA MET A 322 -17.81 -13.95 0.69
C MET A 322 -16.41 -13.48 0.27
N LEU A 323 -15.87 -12.47 0.94
CA LEU A 323 -14.56 -11.87 0.63
C LEU A 323 -13.42 -12.68 1.22
N GLY A 324 -13.62 -13.30 2.39
CA GLY A 324 -12.54 -14.00 3.07
C GLY A 324 -12.83 -14.34 4.52
N GLU A 325 -11.81 -14.79 5.21
CA GLU A 325 -11.85 -15.09 6.64
C GLU A 325 -10.79 -14.27 7.39
N LEU A 326 -11.24 -13.63 8.48
CA LEU A 326 -10.37 -12.87 9.37
C LEU A 326 -9.96 -13.72 10.56
N LEU A 327 -8.66 -13.85 10.77
CA LEU A 327 -8.05 -14.60 11.86
C LEU A 327 -7.57 -13.67 12.97
N GLU A 328 -7.55 -14.17 14.21
CA GLU A 328 -6.97 -13.43 15.32
C GLU A 328 -5.46 -13.22 15.11
N ASN A 329 -4.97 -12.06 15.53
CA ASN A 329 -3.56 -11.71 15.38
C ASN A 329 -2.72 -12.31 16.51
N THR A 330 -2.28 -13.54 16.32
CA THR A 330 -1.50 -14.35 17.26
C THR A 330 -0.23 -14.89 16.60
N ASP A 331 0.70 -15.46 17.38
CA ASP A 331 1.84 -16.23 16.87
C ASP A 331 1.61 -17.76 16.99
N ASP A 332 0.38 -18.20 17.32
CA ASP A 332 0.05 -19.62 17.43
C ASP A 332 -0.12 -20.29 16.04
N ALA A 333 0.90 -21.01 15.64
CA ALA A 333 0.92 -21.75 14.37
C ALA A 333 -0.15 -22.86 14.30
N LYS A 334 -0.54 -23.45 15.44
CA LYS A 334 -1.61 -24.45 15.50
C LYS A 334 -2.94 -23.82 15.19
N TYR A 335 -3.25 -22.68 15.81
CA TYR A 335 -4.46 -21.91 15.51
C TYR A 335 -4.56 -21.58 14.02
N PHE A 336 -3.49 -21.05 13.42
CA PHE A 336 -3.48 -20.73 12.00
C PHE A 336 -3.68 -21.96 11.12
N SER A 337 -2.99 -23.08 11.44
CA SER A 337 -3.12 -24.31 10.66
C SER A 337 -4.56 -24.85 10.67
N GLU A 338 -5.22 -24.86 11.82
CA GLU A 338 -6.61 -25.32 11.97
C GLU A 338 -7.56 -24.43 11.14
N LYS A 339 -7.45 -23.12 11.24
CA LYS A 339 -8.29 -22.16 10.52
C LYS A 339 -8.09 -22.24 9.00
N ILE A 340 -6.85 -22.24 8.54
CA ILE A 340 -6.53 -22.34 7.13
C ILE A 340 -7.01 -23.69 6.57
N ALA A 341 -6.72 -24.81 7.26
CA ALA A 341 -7.15 -26.13 6.82
C ALA A 341 -8.67 -26.21 6.68
N ASN A 342 -9.42 -25.65 7.60
CA ASN A 342 -10.90 -25.61 7.52
C ASN A 342 -11.40 -24.89 6.27
N VAL A 343 -10.78 -23.77 5.87
CA VAL A 343 -11.12 -23.06 4.63
C VAL A 343 -10.78 -23.92 3.41
N LEU A 344 -9.60 -24.54 3.40
CA LEU A 344 -9.14 -25.35 2.27
C LEU A 344 -10.01 -26.60 2.09
N ILE A 345 -10.40 -27.29 3.17
CA ILE A 345 -11.26 -28.49 3.15
C ILE A 345 -12.70 -28.15 2.77
N SER A 346 -13.24 -27.04 3.26
CA SER A 346 -14.61 -26.62 2.96
C SER A 346 -14.79 -26.06 1.55
N GLU A 347 -13.68 -25.81 0.85
CA GLU A 347 -13.65 -25.24 -0.51
C GLU A 347 -14.45 -23.93 -0.69
N LYS A 348 -14.70 -23.18 0.39
CA LYS A 348 -15.42 -21.88 0.37
C LYS A 348 -14.85 -20.91 -0.64
N PHE A 349 -13.55 -21.01 -0.93
CA PHE A 349 -12.86 -20.13 -1.87
C PHE A 349 -13.36 -20.28 -3.32
N LYS A 350 -14.04 -21.39 -3.68
CA LYS A 350 -14.52 -21.65 -5.03
C LYS A 350 -15.78 -20.85 -5.39
N SER A 351 -16.56 -20.42 -4.39
CA SER A 351 -17.77 -19.60 -4.60
C SER A 351 -17.44 -18.11 -4.79
N ASP A 352 -18.42 -17.36 -5.26
CA ASP A 352 -18.47 -15.89 -5.21
C ASP A 352 -17.34 -15.11 -5.90
N VAL A 353 -16.61 -15.73 -6.82
CA VAL A 353 -15.49 -15.11 -7.54
C VAL A 353 -15.87 -13.78 -8.22
N SER A 354 -16.99 -13.75 -8.94
CA SER A 354 -17.48 -12.55 -9.62
C SER A 354 -17.90 -11.45 -8.64
N LEU A 355 -18.46 -11.84 -7.48
CA LEU A 355 -18.88 -10.90 -6.44
C LEU A 355 -17.67 -10.25 -5.76
N ARG A 356 -16.58 -10.98 -5.54
CA ARG A 356 -15.31 -10.42 -5.03
C ARG A 356 -14.72 -9.37 -5.97
N LYS A 357 -14.65 -9.68 -7.27
CA LYS A 357 -14.21 -8.73 -8.31
C LYS A 357 -15.09 -7.48 -8.34
N LYS A 358 -16.42 -7.67 -8.33
CA LYS A 358 -17.38 -6.57 -8.30
C LYS A 358 -17.20 -5.69 -7.07
N PHE A 359 -17.05 -6.29 -5.88
CA PHE A 359 -16.82 -5.56 -4.64
C PHE A 359 -15.60 -4.64 -4.73
N VAL A 360 -14.48 -5.12 -5.30
CA VAL A 360 -13.28 -4.29 -5.48
C VAL A 360 -13.52 -3.19 -6.50
N ASN A 361 -14.17 -3.50 -7.62
CA ASN A 361 -14.47 -2.49 -8.62
C ASN A 361 -15.33 -1.34 -8.05
N ASP A 362 -16.34 -1.66 -7.27
CA ASP A 362 -17.28 -0.69 -6.71
C ASP A 362 -16.63 0.19 -5.60
N ASN A 363 -15.64 -0.35 -4.85
CA ASN A 363 -15.11 0.31 -3.67
C ASN A 363 -13.66 0.80 -3.80
N TYR A 364 -12.84 0.20 -4.69
CA TYR A 364 -11.39 0.44 -4.73
C TYR A 364 -10.84 0.72 -6.14
N SER A 365 -11.69 0.81 -7.17
CA SER A 365 -11.28 1.22 -8.51
C SER A 365 -10.78 2.67 -8.54
N TYR A 366 -10.10 3.03 -9.61
CA TYR A 366 -9.70 4.42 -9.86
C TYR A 366 -10.90 5.38 -9.87
N ASP A 367 -12.05 4.96 -10.43
CA ASP A 367 -13.27 5.77 -10.47
C ASP A 367 -13.85 5.99 -9.07
N SER A 368 -13.88 4.94 -8.23
CA SER A 368 -14.34 5.05 -6.84
C SER A 368 -13.47 6.00 -6.02
N PHE A 369 -12.14 5.88 -6.17
CA PHE A 369 -11.19 6.79 -5.51
C PHE A 369 -11.36 8.23 -5.98
N LEU A 370 -11.43 8.44 -7.30
CA LEU A 370 -11.59 9.75 -7.91
C LEU A 370 -12.85 10.45 -7.41
N ASN A 371 -13.98 9.74 -7.38
CA ASN A 371 -15.24 10.28 -6.87
C ASN A 371 -15.14 10.69 -5.40
N SER A 372 -14.52 9.86 -4.56
CA SER A 372 -14.34 10.16 -3.14
C SER A 372 -13.43 11.37 -2.93
N PHE A 373 -12.36 11.48 -3.70
CA PHE A 373 -11.42 12.60 -3.63
C PHE A 373 -12.02 13.90 -4.17
N ASP A 374 -12.78 13.84 -5.27
CA ASP A 374 -13.49 14.99 -5.82
C ASP A 374 -14.53 15.53 -4.83
N ASN A 375 -15.29 14.66 -4.17
CA ASN A 375 -16.24 15.06 -3.13
C ASN A 375 -15.54 15.77 -1.97
N LEU A 376 -14.37 15.32 -1.54
CA LEU A 376 -13.55 16.00 -0.55
C LEU A 376 -13.15 17.41 -1.02
N ILE A 377 -12.67 17.53 -2.26
CA ILE A 377 -12.25 18.82 -2.81
C ILE A 377 -13.44 19.78 -2.92
N LEU A 378 -14.56 19.34 -3.49
CA LEU A 378 -15.76 20.16 -3.66
C LEU A 378 -16.35 20.63 -2.33
N SER A 379 -16.27 19.80 -1.28
CA SER A 379 -16.79 20.16 0.05
C SER A 379 -15.95 21.21 0.79
N LYS A 380 -14.67 21.34 0.44
CA LYS A 380 -13.71 22.18 1.19
C LYS A 380 -13.21 23.39 0.41
N TYR A 381 -13.26 23.35 -0.92
CA TYR A 381 -12.71 24.43 -1.75
C TYR A 381 -13.78 24.92 -2.73
N GLU A 382 -14.10 26.22 -2.65
CA GLU A 382 -14.89 26.89 -3.68
C GLU A 382 -14.09 26.86 -4.99
N ILE A 383 -14.38 25.89 -5.83
CA ILE A 383 -13.75 25.80 -7.15
C ILE A 383 -14.61 26.62 -8.10
N PRO A 384 -14.04 27.62 -8.79
CA PRO A 384 -14.75 28.25 -9.90
C PRO A 384 -15.10 27.14 -10.91
N THR A 385 -16.38 26.89 -11.08
CA THR A 385 -16.88 26.07 -12.19
C THR A 385 -16.55 26.79 -13.49
N TYR A 386 -15.49 26.37 -14.16
CA TYR A 386 -15.28 26.78 -15.56
C TYR A 386 -16.33 26.02 -16.40
N ASN A 387 -17.40 26.77 -16.77
CA ASN A 387 -18.31 26.36 -17.82
C ASN A 387 -17.60 26.41 -19.18
#